data_f8a2e84866a08c226c7ed12afd6f322a
#
_entry.id   f8a2e84866a08c226c7ed12afd6f322a
#
_cell.length_a   1.000
_cell.length_b   1.000
_cell.length_c   1.000
_cell.angle_alpha   90.00
_cell.angle_beta   90.00
_cell.angle_gamma   90.00
#
_symmetry.space_group_name_H-M   'P 1'
#
loop_
_entity.id
_entity.type
_entity.pdbx_description
1 polymer ?
#
loop_
_entity_poly.entity_id
_entity_poly.type
_entity_poly.pdbx_seq_one_letter_code
_entity_poly.pdbx_strand_id
1 'polypeptide(L)'
;MWKTWHKLFCLIAVPFLGLAAFLLQLGGFGSLTEMRNLERTPRSQVISIITGEVNLSGTSQAKGQTIDAPYTGKPCIYFYYQKERKEEYTDSDGDRQTRWVTVEEYDRQVSEFLLADSSGKATVDTDNADFSVPSETYYRGDYRYTNDFLIFL
;
A
#
# COMPACT_ATOMS: atom_id res chain seq x y z
N MET A 1 -30.32 -41.70 -21.30
CA MET A 1 -29.31 -41.49 -20.25
C MET A 1 -28.62 -40.11 -20.28
N TRP A 2 -28.35 -39.50 -21.43
CA TRP A 2 -27.66 -38.18 -21.53
C TRP A 2 -28.46 -36.99 -20.92
N LYS A 3 -29.78 -36.94 -21.13
CA LYS A 3 -30.66 -35.84 -20.68
C LYS A 3 -30.80 -35.74 -19.15
N THR A 4 -30.56 -36.78 -18.39
CA THR A 4 -30.63 -36.77 -16.92
C THR A 4 -29.36 -36.24 -16.28
N TRP A 5 -28.19 -36.45 -16.89
CA TRP A 5 -26.92 -35.96 -16.42
C TRP A 5 -26.82 -34.42 -16.49
N HIS A 6 -27.33 -33.82 -17.58
CA HIS A 6 -27.36 -32.33 -17.69
C HIS A 6 -28.26 -31.69 -16.63
N LYS A 7 -29.39 -32.32 -16.30
CA LYS A 7 -30.27 -31.81 -15.24
C LYS A 7 -29.62 -31.90 -13.87
N LEU A 8 -28.91 -32.98 -13.58
CA LEU A 8 -28.18 -33.16 -12.32
C LEU A 8 -27.00 -32.18 -12.21
N PHE A 9 -26.27 -31.97 -13.29
CA PHE A 9 -25.17 -31.02 -13.34
C PHE A 9 -25.64 -29.56 -13.13
N CYS A 10 -26.73 -29.14 -13.78
CA CYS A 10 -27.31 -27.83 -13.57
C CYS A 10 -27.83 -27.63 -12.15
N LEU A 11 -28.39 -28.67 -11.54
CA LEU A 11 -28.94 -28.59 -10.19
C LEU A 11 -27.89 -28.40 -9.11
N ILE A 12 -26.64 -28.82 -9.36
CA ILE A 12 -25.48 -28.64 -8.46
C ILE A 12 -24.68 -27.38 -8.83
N ALA A 13 -24.48 -27.12 -10.13
CA ALA A 13 -23.62 -26.01 -10.58
C ALA A 13 -24.26 -24.63 -10.32
N VAL A 14 -25.57 -24.50 -10.46
CA VAL A 14 -26.26 -23.20 -10.27
C VAL A 14 -26.14 -22.67 -8.83
N PRO A 15 -26.41 -23.47 -7.77
CA PRO A 15 -26.22 -22.96 -6.40
C PRO A 15 -24.77 -22.70 -6.05
N PHE A 16 -23.82 -23.45 -6.63
CA PHE A 16 -22.37 -23.19 -6.41
C PHE A 16 -21.91 -21.88 -7.05
N LEU A 17 -22.36 -21.59 -8.28
CA LEU A 17 -22.09 -20.31 -8.94
C LEU A 17 -22.75 -19.15 -8.20
N GLY A 18 -23.96 -19.33 -7.69
CA GLY A 18 -24.66 -18.33 -6.87
C GLY A 18 -23.92 -18.03 -5.56
N LEU A 19 -23.42 -19.06 -4.88
CA LEU A 19 -22.65 -18.92 -3.66
C LEU A 19 -21.29 -18.21 -3.92
N ALA A 20 -20.60 -18.57 -4.97
CA ALA A 20 -19.35 -17.94 -5.37
C ALA A 20 -19.54 -16.46 -5.72
N ALA A 21 -20.58 -16.10 -6.47
CA ALA A 21 -20.93 -14.74 -6.79
C ALA A 21 -21.28 -13.92 -5.53
N PHE A 22 -22.00 -14.52 -4.58
CA PHE A 22 -22.33 -13.89 -3.31
C PHE A 22 -21.09 -13.60 -2.45
N LEU A 23 -20.15 -14.55 -2.36
CA LEU A 23 -18.89 -14.37 -1.62
C LEU A 23 -18.00 -13.30 -2.25
N LEU A 24 -17.96 -13.21 -3.58
CA LEU A 24 -17.24 -12.16 -4.30
C LEU A 24 -17.85 -10.77 -4.04
N GLN A 25 -19.17 -10.68 -3.93
CA GLN A 25 -19.84 -9.43 -3.57
C GLN A 25 -19.52 -8.99 -2.14
N LEU A 26 -19.49 -9.89 -1.17
CA LEU A 26 -19.15 -9.56 0.22
C LEU A 26 -17.72 -8.99 0.34
N GLY A 27 -16.76 -9.54 -0.40
CA GLY A 27 -15.38 -9.02 -0.43
C GLY A 27 -15.27 -7.64 -1.09
N GLY A 28 -16.07 -7.36 -2.13
CA GLY A 28 -16.05 -6.09 -2.85
C GLY A 28 -16.67 -4.91 -2.09
N PHE A 29 -17.65 -5.16 -1.23
CA PHE A 29 -18.31 -4.08 -0.48
C PHE A 29 -17.43 -3.43 0.59
N GLY A 30 -16.47 -4.15 1.17
CA GLY A 30 -15.53 -3.60 2.17
C GLY A 30 -14.71 -2.44 1.61
N SER A 31 -14.04 -2.66 0.49
CA SER A 31 -13.18 -1.67 -0.17
C SER A 31 -13.94 -0.44 -0.67
N LEU A 32 -15.18 -0.62 -1.15
CA LEU A 32 -16.03 0.49 -1.59
C LEU A 32 -16.50 1.38 -0.43
N THR A 33 -16.70 0.80 0.75
CA THR A 33 -17.12 1.55 1.94
C THR A 33 -15.97 2.42 2.45
N GLU A 34 -14.75 1.91 2.44
CA GLU A 34 -13.55 2.65 2.82
C GLU A 34 -13.27 3.83 1.88
N MET A 35 -13.34 3.61 0.56
CA MET A 35 -13.21 4.69 -0.42
C MET A 35 -14.28 5.77 -0.25
N ARG A 36 -15.53 5.38 0.00
CA ARG A 36 -16.63 6.32 0.23
C ARG A 36 -16.47 7.13 1.51
N ASN A 37 -15.89 6.55 2.55
CA ASN A 37 -15.64 7.27 3.80
C ASN A 37 -14.55 8.32 3.60
N LEU A 38 -13.48 8.01 2.88
CA LEU A 38 -12.41 8.96 2.53
C LEU A 38 -12.95 10.12 1.66
N GLU A 39 -13.84 9.85 0.70
CA GLU A 39 -14.44 10.88 -0.15
C GLU A 39 -15.46 11.76 0.58
N ARG A 40 -16.15 11.23 1.59
CA ARG A 40 -17.19 11.94 2.35
C ARG A 40 -16.66 12.75 3.51
N THR A 41 -15.46 12.46 3.99
CA THR A 41 -14.85 13.23 5.07
C THR A 41 -14.34 14.57 4.49
N PRO A 42 -14.97 15.71 4.77
CA PRO A 42 -14.54 16.99 4.26
C PRO A 42 -13.13 17.29 4.77
N ARG A 43 -12.32 17.95 3.93
CA ARG A 43 -11.00 18.41 4.37
C ARG A 43 -11.18 19.44 5.46
N SER A 44 -10.58 19.18 6.60
CA SER A 44 -10.59 20.07 7.75
C SER A 44 -9.31 20.90 7.78
N GLN A 45 -9.40 22.11 8.31
CA GLN A 45 -8.22 22.90 8.64
C GLN A 45 -7.64 22.43 9.98
N VAL A 46 -6.33 22.55 10.15
CA VAL A 46 -5.65 22.16 11.40
C VAL A 46 -6.25 22.82 12.62
N ILE A 47 -6.61 24.09 12.54
CA ILE A 47 -7.24 24.85 13.66
C ILE A 47 -8.62 24.33 14.05
N SER A 48 -9.30 23.60 13.17
CA SER A 48 -10.67 23.11 13.40
C SER A 48 -10.71 21.62 13.76
N ILE A 49 -9.60 21.01 14.14
CA ILE A 49 -9.54 19.62 14.57
C ILE A 49 -10.37 19.42 15.83
N ILE A 50 -11.36 18.53 15.74
CA ILE A 50 -12.19 18.08 16.85
C ILE A 50 -11.91 16.58 17.02
N THR A 51 -12.22 16.06 18.20
CA THR A 51 -12.08 14.61 18.47
C THR A 51 -12.89 13.79 17.45
N GLY A 52 -12.23 12.84 16.79
CA GLY A 52 -12.85 11.95 15.82
C GLY A 52 -11.99 11.77 14.56
N GLU A 53 -12.59 11.18 13.54
CA GLU A 53 -11.97 10.98 12.24
C GLU A 53 -11.91 12.30 11.48
N VAL A 54 -10.72 12.69 11.03
CA VAL A 54 -10.48 13.94 10.31
C VAL A 54 -9.67 13.69 9.05
N ASN A 55 -9.92 14.46 8.01
CA ASN A 55 -9.15 14.49 6.77
C ASN A 55 -8.38 15.80 6.70
N LEU A 56 -7.05 15.72 6.80
CA LEU A 56 -6.18 16.89 6.79
C LEU A 56 -5.29 16.88 5.55
N SER A 57 -4.95 18.06 5.06
CA SER A 57 -3.92 18.22 4.04
C SER A 57 -3.02 19.40 4.40
N GLY A 58 -1.73 19.24 4.16
CA GLY A 58 -0.76 20.27 4.49
C GLY A 58 0.64 19.87 4.10
N THR A 59 1.61 20.68 4.53
CA THR A 59 3.03 20.46 4.32
C THR A 59 3.62 19.76 5.54
N SER A 60 4.38 18.72 5.32
CA SER A 60 5.07 17.99 6.39
C SER A 60 6.34 18.71 6.83
N GLN A 61 6.57 18.81 8.12
CA GLN A 61 7.75 19.43 8.71
C GLN A 61 8.34 18.53 9.78
N ALA A 62 9.67 18.51 9.89
CA ALA A 62 10.33 17.77 10.96
C ALA A 62 9.96 18.33 12.33
N LYS A 63 9.61 17.47 13.28
CA LYS A 63 9.40 17.82 14.70
C LYS A 63 10.61 17.45 15.59
N GLY A 64 11.66 16.91 15.06
CA GLY A 64 12.81 16.46 15.82
C GLY A 64 13.77 15.68 14.94
N GLN A 65 13.91 14.38 15.22
CA GLN A 65 14.76 13.51 14.43
C GLN A 65 14.20 13.29 13.03
N THR A 66 15.09 13.33 12.06
CA THR A 66 14.83 12.91 10.70
C THR A 66 15.52 11.56 10.44
N ILE A 67 15.01 10.82 9.52
CA ILE A 67 15.65 9.63 8.96
C ILE A 67 16.07 9.94 7.53
N ASP A 68 17.18 9.36 7.09
CA ASP A 68 17.62 9.55 5.71
C ASP A 68 17.18 8.36 4.87
N ALA A 69 16.54 8.63 3.74
CA ALA A 69 16.15 7.61 2.79
C ALA A 69 17.38 6.90 2.24
N PRO A 70 17.45 5.56 2.29
CA PRO A 70 18.55 4.82 1.69
C PRO A 70 18.71 5.21 0.23
N TYR A 71 19.89 5.09 -0.31
CA TYR A 71 20.22 5.37 -1.70
C TYR A 71 20.18 6.85 -2.11
N THR A 72 19.18 7.64 -1.70
CA THR A 72 19.07 9.07 -2.05
C THR A 72 19.68 9.99 -1.01
N GLY A 73 19.78 9.56 0.27
CA GLY A 73 20.25 10.36 1.39
C GLY A 73 19.36 11.57 1.71
N LYS A 74 18.12 11.57 1.20
CA LYS A 74 17.18 12.67 1.48
C LYS A 74 16.54 12.48 2.85
N PRO A 75 16.44 13.56 3.67
CA PRO A 75 15.70 13.49 4.93
C PRO A 75 14.21 13.23 4.66
N CYS A 76 13.64 12.25 5.36
CA CYS A 76 12.28 11.82 5.16
C CYS A 76 11.57 11.48 6.48
N ILE A 77 10.25 11.34 6.40
CA ILE A 77 9.36 10.92 7.49
C ILE A 77 9.28 9.41 7.54
N TYR A 78 9.18 8.80 6.39
CA TYR A 78 9.03 7.37 6.19
C TYR A 78 9.82 6.96 4.95
N PHE A 79 10.39 5.77 4.99
CA PHE A 79 10.86 5.10 3.79
C PHE A 79 10.64 3.59 3.89
N TYR A 80 10.40 2.98 2.75
CA TYR A 80 10.49 1.55 2.51
C TYR A 80 11.61 1.31 1.50
N TYR A 81 12.44 0.32 1.76
CA TYR A 81 13.57 -0.04 0.91
C TYR A 81 13.55 -1.53 0.64
N GLN A 82 13.66 -1.89 -0.63
CA GLN A 82 13.79 -3.26 -1.08
C GLN A 82 14.89 -3.37 -2.12
N LYS A 83 15.78 -4.36 -1.93
CA LYS A 83 16.82 -4.72 -2.86
C LYS A 83 16.60 -6.14 -3.34
N GLU A 84 16.52 -6.32 -4.64
CA GLU A 84 16.34 -7.60 -5.27
C GLU A 84 17.51 -7.91 -6.18
N ARG A 85 17.85 -9.18 -6.31
CA ARG A 85 18.85 -9.69 -7.23
C ARG A 85 18.19 -10.53 -8.31
N LYS A 86 18.61 -10.32 -9.55
CA LYS A 86 18.20 -11.15 -10.68
C LYS A 86 18.90 -12.50 -10.58
N GLU A 87 18.13 -13.58 -10.56
CA GLU A 87 18.61 -14.95 -10.57
C GLU A 87 18.11 -15.68 -11.82
N GLU A 88 18.98 -16.44 -12.43
CA GLU A 88 18.61 -17.38 -13.49
C GLU A 88 18.35 -18.75 -12.86
N TYR A 89 17.29 -19.40 -13.31
CA TYR A 89 16.98 -20.78 -12.94
C TYR A 89 16.45 -21.55 -14.15
N THR A 90 16.54 -22.86 -14.08
CA THR A 90 15.97 -23.74 -15.11
C THR A 90 14.65 -24.30 -14.56
N ASP A 91 13.59 -24.15 -15.33
CA ASP A 91 12.28 -24.68 -14.96
C ASP A 91 12.18 -26.20 -15.18
N SER A 92 11.02 -26.79 -14.88
CA SER A 92 10.77 -28.24 -15.01
C SER A 92 10.85 -28.74 -16.46
N ASP A 93 10.66 -27.85 -17.42
CA ASP A 93 10.66 -28.17 -18.86
C ASP A 93 12.05 -27.99 -19.49
N GLY A 94 13.04 -27.54 -18.69
CA GLY A 94 14.42 -27.34 -19.10
C GLY A 94 14.71 -25.94 -19.65
N ASP A 95 13.76 -25.04 -19.63
CA ASP A 95 13.90 -23.68 -20.11
C ASP A 95 14.56 -22.76 -19.08
N ARG A 96 15.45 -21.88 -19.55
CA ARG A 96 16.05 -20.86 -18.69
C ARG A 96 15.09 -19.72 -18.46
N GLN A 97 14.80 -19.50 -17.19
CA GLN A 97 13.93 -18.42 -16.70
C GLN A 97 14.71 -17.48 -15.80
N THR A 98 14.20 -16.27 -15.62
CA THR A 98 14.77 -15.31 -14.68
C THR A 98 13.72 -14.86 -13.67
N ARG A 99 14.14 -14.69 -12.41
CA ARG A 99 13.31 -14.16 -11.34
C ARG A 99 14.07 -13.13 -10.54
N TRP A 100 13.32 -12.22 -9.91
CA TRP A 100 13.86 -11.31 -8.92
C TRP A 100 13.71 -11.93 -7.53
N VAL A 101 14.79 -11.94 -6.76
CA VAL A 101 14.82 -12.50 -5.41
C VAL A 101 15.19 -11.38 -4.44
N THR A 102 14.34 -11.15 -3.45
CA THR A 102 14.58 -10.16 -2.40
C THR A 102 15.82 -10.57 -1.59
N VAL A 103 16.78 -9.67 -1.53
CA VAL A 103 18.04 -9.83 -0.79
C VAL A 103 18.00 -9.05 0.52
N GLU A 104 17.36 -7.89 0.49
CA GLU A 104 17.27 -6.98 1.63
C GLU A 104 15.96 -6.23 1.54
N GLU A 105 15.26 -6.07 2.67
CA GLU A 105 13.99 -5.38 2.76
C GLU A 105 13.82 -4.85 4.16
N TYR A 106 13.49 -3.57 4.29
CA TYR A 106 13.16 -2.92 5.56
C TYR A 106 12.49 -1.58 5.34
N ASP A 107 11.77 -1.14 6.36
CA ASP A 107 11.16 0.18 6.43
C ASP A 107 11.56 0.90 7.72
N ARG A 108 11.43 2.21 7.72
CA ARG A 108 11.57 3.05 8.91
C ARG A 108 10.65 4.26 8.83
N GLN A 109 10.23 4.71 10.00
CA GLN A 109 9.45 5.93 10.16
C GLN A 109 9.95 6.74 11.35
N VAL A 110 9.72 8.06 11.34
CA VAL A 110 9.86 8.89 12.54
C VAL A 110 8.66 8.63 13.46
N SER A 111 8.80 8.82 14.77
CA SER A 111 7.68 8.63 15.71
C SER A 111 6.61 9.70 15.55
N GLU A 112 6.98 10.91 15.17
CA GLU A 112 6.06 12.02 14.98
C GLU A 112 6.61 13.07 14.01
N PHE A 113 5.72 13.80 13.36
CA PHE A 113 6.05 14.97 12.54
C PHE A 113 4.99 16.05 12.68
N LEU A 114 5.25 17.24 12.14
CA LEU A 114 4.27 18.32 12.08
C LEU A 114 3.62 18.37 10.70
N LEU A 115 2.30 18.45 10.68
CA LEU A 115 1.53 18.80 9.50
C LEU A 115 1.11 20.26 9.63
N ALA A 116 1.53 21.09 8.69
CA ALA A 116 1.24 22.52 8.67
C ALA A 116 0.34 22.87 7.49
N ASP A 117 -0.70 23.66 7.75
CA ASP A 117 -1.50 24.32 6.74
C ASP A 117 -1.54 25.84 6.98
N SER A 118 -2.38 26.57 6.22
CA SER A 118 -2.54 28.02 6.38
C SER A 118 -3.14 28.43 7.73
N SER A 119 -3.75 27.52 8.48
CA SER A 119 -4.44 27.77 9.74
C SER A 119 -3.60 27.46 10.97
N GLY A 120 -2.61 26.57 10.85
CA GLY A 120 -1.79 26.17 12.00
C GLY A 120 -0.92 24.94 11.73
N LYS A 121 -0.45 24.33 12.83
CA LYS A 121 0.35 23.11 12.81
C LYS A 121 -0.24 22.10 13.78
N ALA A 122 -0.33 20.85 13.33
CA ALA A 122 -0.71 19.70 14.15
C ALA A 122 0.46 18.71 14.24
N THR A 123 0.60 18.06 15.38
CA THR A 123 1.49 16.91 15.51
C THR A 123 0.76 15.68 15.01
N VAL A 124 1.42 14.94 14.13
CA VAL A 124 0.96 13.65 13.64
C VAL A 124 1.86 12.59 14.25
N ASP A 125 1.25 11.65 14.99
CA ASP A 125 1.89 10.45 15.48
C ASP A 125 1.84 9.38 14.38
N THR A 126 2.94 8.70 14.16
CA THR A 126 3.07 7.69 13.11
C THR A 126 2.96 6.26 13.63
N ASP A 127 2.76 6.07 14.93
CA ASP A 127 2.56 4.74 15.49
C ASP A 127 1.31 4.09 14.88
N ASN A 128 1.50 2.92 14.26
CA ASN A 128 0.47 2.18 13.49
C ASN A 128 -0.10 2.95 12.27
N ALA A 129 0.66 3.90 11.71
CA ALA A 129 0.25 4.58 10.50
C ALA A 129 0.52 3.73 9.25
N ASP A 130 -0.45 3.72 8.33
CA ASP A 130 -0.28 3.17 6.99
C ASP A 130 0.17 4.28 6.04
N PHE A 131 1.30 4.06 5.36
CA PHE A 131 1.85 5.01 4.41
C PHE A 131 1.57 4.56 2.98
N SER A 132 0.94 5.44 2.20
CA SER A 132 0.79 5.27 0.76
C SER A 132 1.62 6.33 0.06
N VAL A 133 2.77 5.94 -0.44
CA VAL A 133 3.76 6.85 -1.03
C VAL A 133 4.16 6.39 -2.43
N PRO A 134 4.60 7.31 -3.31
CA PRO A 134 5.11 6.94 -4.63
C PRO A 134 6.32 6.02 -4.52
N SER A 135 6.35 5.02 -5.38
CA SER A 135 7.45 4.07 -5.49
C SER A 135 8.42 4.48 -6.60
N GLU A 136 9.71 4.52 -6.29
CA GLU A 136 10.76 4.74 -7.27
C GLU A 136 11.61 3.48 -7.41
N THR A 137 11.80 3.03 -8.64
CA THR A 137 12.57 1.82 -8.94
C THR A 137 13.82 2.16 -9.75
N TYR A 138 14.97 1.67 -9.28
CA TYR A 138 16.27 1.85 -9.92
C TYR A 138 16.91 0.51 -10.25
N TYR A 139 17.66 0.46 -11.34
CA TYR A 139 18.39 -0.74 -11.76
C TYR A 139 19.88 -0.47 -11.80
N ARG A 140 20.67 -1.39 -11.25
CA ARG A 140 22.13 -1.33 -11.31
C ARG A 140 22.73 -2.74 -11.45
N GLY A 141 23.16 -3.09 -12.66
CA GLY A 141 23.59 -4.44 -12.97
C GLY A 141 22.45 -5.43 -12.75
N ASP A 142 22.73 -6.49 -12.00
CA ASP A 142 21.76 -7.54 -11.69
C ASP A 142 20.89 -7.23 -10.46
N TYR A 143 20.86 -5.96 -10.02
CA TYR A 143 20.08 -5.53 -8.88
C TYR A 143 18.99 -4.55 -9.27
N ARG A 144 17.83 -4.74 -8.64
CA ARG A 144 16.70 -3.82 -8.62
C ARG A 144 16.54 -3.25 -7.22
N TYR A 145 16.39 -1.96 -7.12
CA TYR A 145 16.17 -1.23 -5.88
C TYR A 145 14.84 -0.53 -5.96
N THR A 146 13.97 -0.82 -5.02
CA THR A 146 12.69 -0.10 -4.84
C THR A 146 12.81 0.75 -3.59
N ASN A 147 12.45 2.02 -3.70
CA ASN A 147 12.55 2.97 -2.62
C ASN A 147 11.30 3.85 -2.63
N ASP A 148 10.48 3.66 -1.62
CA ASP A 148 9.30 4.46 -1.37
C ASP A 148 9.62 5.40 -0.22
N PHE A 149 9.38 6.69 -0.38
CA PHE A 149 9.71 7.63 0.68
C PHE A 149 8.79 8.84 0.71
N LEU A 150 8.46 9.29 1.91
CA LEU A 150 7.74 10.51 2.18
C LEU A 150 8.74 11.55 2.72
N ILE A 151 9.12 12.50 1.89
CA ILE A 151 10.05 13.57 2.25
C ILE A 151 9.36 14.70 3.02
N PHE A 152 10.15 15.48 3.74
CA PHE A 152 9.72 16.80 4.22
C PHE A 152 9.63 17.79 3.06
N LEU A 153 8.52 18.52 2.99
CA LEU A 153 8.27 19.57 2.00
C LEU A 153 8.36 20.95 2.65
#